data_1d728061064cbf1b400d3f1d27c791ed
#
_entry.id   1d728061064cbf1b400d3f1d27c791ed
#
_cell.length_a   1.000
_cell.length_b   1.000
_cell.length_c   1.000
_cell.angle_alpha   90.00
_cell.angle_beta   90.00
_cell.angle_gamma   90.00
#
_symmetry.space_group_name_H-M   'P 1'
#
loop_
_entity.id
_entity.type
_entity.pdbx_description
1 polymer ?
#
loop_
_entity_poly.entity_id
_entity_poly.type
_entity_poly.pdbx_seq_one_letter_code
_entity_poly.pdbx_strand_id
1 'polypeptide(L)'
;MHRLLSGDPDVRDALAERFGSNVIGPDGADREAIGRIVFNDPEELEWLEALLHPKVVQQHSQWRQELAEHPNPPAVSVTEVPLLYETGGDRRFDVVVVITASPEVRAARRPVTDAREQRLIPDDDKLRLADYAYVNDGTLEELDAFVAGVMSKLAA
;
A
#
# COMPACT_ATOMS: atom_id res chain seq x y z
N MET A 1 -5.25 -5.72 2.47
CA MET A 1 -6.05 -5.91 1.24
C MET A 1 -6.28 -7.38 0.86
N HIS A 2 -5.27 -8.25 0.78
CA HIS A 2 -5.46 -9.69 0.49
C HIS A 2 -6.51 -10.37 1.38
N ARG A 3 -6.42 -10.20 2.70
CA ARG A 3 -7.37 -10.81 3.67
C ARG A 3 -8.81 -10.31 3.50
N LEU A 4 -9.02 -9.08 3.05
CA LEU A 4 -10.36 -8.54 2.79
C LEU A 4 -10.99 -9.21 1.57
N LEU A 5 -10.26 -9.33 0.48
CA LEU A 5 -10.76 -9.95 -0.75
C LEU A 5 -11.01 -11.46 -0.61
N SER A 6 -10.24 -12.15 0.26
CA SER A 6 -10.40 -13.59 0.45
C SER A 6 -11.34 -13.98 1.59
N GLY A 7 -11.47 -13.16 2.64
CA GLY A 7 -12.11 -13.58 3.88
C GLY A 7 -13.21 -12.69 4.44
N ASP A 8 -13.39 -11.47 3.91
CA ASP A 8 -14.45 -10.57 4.41
C ASP A 8 -15.77 -10.87 3.67
N PRO A 9 -16.81 -11.35 4.37
CA PRO A 9 -18.08 -11.72 3.72
C PRO A 9 -18.78 -10.51 3.08
N ASP A 10 -18.77 -9.34 3.73
CA ASP A 10 -19.42 -8.15 3.19
C ASP A 10 -18.75 -7.68 1.89
N VAL A 11 -17.42 -7.80 1.82
CA VAL A 11 -16.66 -7.49 0.59
C VAL A 11 -17.02 -8.47 -0.51
N ARG A 12 -17.09 -9.77 -0.22
CA ARG A 12 -17.47 -10.78 -1.19
C ARG A 12 -18.88 -10.56 -1.75
N ASP A 13 -19.84 -10.29 -0.87
CA ASP A 13 -21.23 -10.07 -1.25
C ASP A 13 -21.37 -8.80 -2.10
N ALA A 14 -20.71 -7.70 -1.72
CA ALA A 14 -20.69 -6.47 -2.50
C ALA A 14 -20.04 -6.66 -3.90
N LEU A 15 -18.94 -7.44 -3.98
CA LEU A 15 -18.29 -7.75 -5.24
C LEU A 15 -19.18 -8.63 -6.15
N ALA A 16 -19.85 -9.64 -5.56
CA ALA A 16 -20.78 -10.50 -6.29
C ALA A 16 -22.01 -9.74 -6.81
N GLU A 17 -22.53 -8.80 -6.01
CA GLU A 17 -23.64 -7.93 -6.42
C GLU A 17 -23.24 -6.98 -7.55
N ARG A 18 -22.04 -6.37 -7.47
CA ARG A 18 -21.59 -5.38 -8.45
C ARG A 18 -21.09 -6.00 -9.75
N PHE A 19 -20.29 -7.07 -9.67
CA PHE A 19 -19.58 -7.66 -10.82
C PHE A 19 -20.09 -9.05 -11.21
N GLY A 20 -21.05 -9.60 -10.47
CA GLY A 20 -21.58 -10.93 -10.69
C GLY A 20 -20.81 -12.01 -9.89
N SER A 21 -21.47 -13.16 -9.71
CA SER A 21 -20.92 -14.27 -8.92
C SER A 21 -19.67 -14.94 -9.54
N ASN A 22 -19.41 -14.71 -10.80
CA ASN A 22 -18.25 -15.23 -11.52
C ASN A 22 -16.91 -14.64 -11.08
N VAL A 23 -16.93 -13.51 -10.33
CA VAL A 23 -15.73 -12.94 -9.74
C VAL A 23 -15.44 -13.50 -8.34
N ILE A 24 -16.25 -14.46 -7.87
CA ILE A 24 -16.05 -15.13 -6.57
C ILE A 24 -15.69 -16.59 -6.83
N GLY A 25 -14.49 -16.96 -6.38
CA GLY A 25 -13.99 -18.33 -6.42
C GLY A 25 -14.09 -19.04 -5.05
N PRO A 26 -13.64 -20.30 -4.97
CA PRO A 26 -13.66 -21.08 -3.73
C PRO A 26 -12.79 -20.46 -2.62
N ASP A 27 -11.71 -19.77 -2.99
CA ASP A 27 -10.75 -19.16 -2.07
C ASP A 27 -11.02 -17.65 -1.84
N GLY A 28 -12.19 -17.15 -2.25
CA GLY A 28 -12.59 -15.74 -2.15
C GLY A 28 -12.67 -15.04 -3.49
N ALA A 29 -12.49 -13.72 -3.52
CA ALA A 29 -12.61 -12.93 -4.74
C ALA A 29 -11.47 -13.21 -5.73
N ASP A 30 -11.82 -13.46 -6.99
CA ASP A 30 -10.88 -13.60 -8.10
C ASP A 30 -10.30 -12.22 -8.47
N ARG A 31 -9.09 -11.97 -7.98
CA ARG A 31 -8.39 -10.69 -8.16
C ARG A 31 -8.05 -10.37 -9.60
N GLU A 32 -7.79 -11.39 -10.40
CA GLU A 32 -7.47 -11.21 -11.82
C GLU A 32 -8.73 -10.81 -12.59
N ALA A 33 -9.85 -11.49 -12.34
CA ALA A 33 -11.14 -11.16 -12.94
C ALA A 33 -11.58 -9.73 -12.56
N ILE A 34 -11.50 -9.37 -11.27
CA ILE A 34 -11.82 -8.02 -10.79
C ILE A 34 -10.86 -6.99 -11.41
N GLY A 35 -9.55 -7.26 -11.42
CA GLY A 35 -8.57 -6.38 -12.03
C GLY A 35 -8.83 -6.08 -13.49
N ARG A 36 -9.26 -7.08 -14.28
CA ARG A 36 -9.66 -6.88 -15.68
C ARG A 36 -10.83 -5.92 -15.84
N ILE A 37 -11.76 -5.91 -14.89
CA ILE A 37 -12.89 -4.98 -14.90
C ILE A 37 -12.43 -3.58 -14.51
N VAL A 38 -11.90 -3.43 -13.30
CA VAL A 38 -11.68 -2.12 -12.68
C VAL A 38 -10.53 -1.33 -13.33
N PHE A 39 -9.54 -1.99 -13.96
CA PHE A 39 -8.46 -1.26 -14.64
C PHE A 39 -8.85 -0.72 -16.01
N ASN A 40 -9.96 -1.17 -16.56
CA ASN A 40 -10.52 -0.67 -17.82
C ASN A 40 -11.68 0.32 -17.59
N ASP A 41 -12.12 0.50 -16.36
CA ASP A 41 -13.24 1.37 -16.00
C ASP A 41 -12.92 2.18 -14.74
N PRO A 42 -12.67 3.50 -14.86
CA PRO A 42 -12.36 4.36 -13.72
C PRO A 42 -13.45 4.43 -12.66
N GLU A 43 -14.73 4.33 -13.02
CA GLU A 43 -15.84 4.37 -12.07
C GLU A 43 -15.88 3.11 -11.22
N GLU A 44 -15.61 1.94 -11.84
CA GLU A 44 -15.54 0.67 -11.13
C GLU A 44 -14.30 0.60 -10.22
N LEU A 45 -13.20 1.21 -10.62
CA LEU A 45 -12.02 1.32 -9.77
C LEU A 45 -12.30 2.20 -8.55
N GLU A 46 -12.94 3.36 -8.74
CA GLU A 46 -13.32 4.27 -7.65
C GLU A 46 -14.29 3.60 -6.67
N TRP A 47 -15.28 2.88 -7.19
CA TRP A 47 -16.21 2.09 -6.37
C TRP A 47 -15.47 1.04 -5.53
N LEU A 48 -14.56 0.28 -6.14
CA LEU A 48 -13.77 -0.72 -5.42
C LEU A 48 -12.89 -0.09 -4.33
N GLU A 49 -12.25 1.03 -4.65
CA GLU A 49 -11.47 1.79 -3.68
C GLU A 49 -12.32 2.29 -2.52
N ALA A 50 -13.51 2.83 -2.79
CA ALA A 50 -14.45 3.28 -1.77
C ALA A 50 -14.94 2.13 -0.85
N LEU A 51 -15.11 0.93 -1.39
CA LEU A 51 -15.47 -0.27 -0.63
C LEU A 51 -14.32 -0.73 0.29
N LEU A 52 -13.07 -0.73 -0.22
CA LEU A 52 -11.94 -1.36 0.47
C LEU A 52 -11.19 -0.41 1.41
N HIS A 53 -11.05 0.88 1.07
CA HIS A 53 -10.24 1.82 1.86
C HIS A 53 -10.69 1.94 3.32
N PRO A 54 -11.99 2.10 3.64
CA PRO A 54 -12.42 2.18 5.04
C PRO A 54 -12.06 0.93 5.84
N LYS A 55 -12.23 -0.25 5.24
CA LYS A 55 -11.92 -1.54 5.89
C LYS A 55 -10.42 -1.71 6.12
N VAL A 56 -9.57 -1.29 5.17
CA VAL A 56 -8.10 -1.29 5.33
C VAL A 56 -7.69 -0.36 6.46
N VAL A 57 -8.26 0.85 6.51
CA VAL A 57 -7.97 1.83 7.58
C VAL A 57 -8.39 1.27 8.95
N GLN A 58 -9.56 0.65 9.03
CA GLN A 58 -10.04 0.03 10.27
C GLN A 58 -9.12 -1.10 10.73
N GLN A 59 -8.74 -2.02 9.85
CA GLN A 59 -7.81 -3.12 10.17
C GLN A 59 -6.45 -2.59 10.64
N HIS A 60 -5.94 -1.55 9.98
CA HIS A 60 -4.69 -0.93 10.39
C HIS A 60 -4.79 -0.26 11.78
N SER A 61 -5.89 0.44 12.06
CA SER A 61 -6.14 1.05 13.37
C SER A 61 -6.25 0.02 14.47
N GLN A 62 -6.96 -1.08 14.22
CA GLN A 62 -7.06 -2.21 15.13
C GLN A 62 -5.69 -2.84 15.43
N TRP A 63 -4.92 -3.12 14.38
CA TRP A 63 -3.57 -3.67 14.54
C TRP A 63 -2.65 -2.74 15.36
N ARG A 64 -2.72 -1.42 15.14
CA ARG A 64 -1.95 -0.45 15.94
C ARG A 64 -2.38 -0.47 17.41
N GLN A 65 -3.67 -0.57 17.69
CA GLN A 65 -4.18 -0.67 19.05
C GLN A 65 -3.69 -1.95 19.74
N GLU A 66 -3.78 -3.10 19.06
CA GLU A 66 -3.27 -4.39 19.56
C GLU A 66 -1.77 -4.32 19.88
N LEU A 67 -0.98 -3.64 19.04
CA LEU A 67 0.44 -3.42 19.31
C LEU A 67 0.68 -2.53 20.54
N ALA A 68 -0.11 -1.47 20.70
CA ALA A 68 0.02 -0.54 21.84
C ALA A 68 -0.38 -1.20 23.18
N GLU A 69 -1.34 -2.13 23.14
CA GLU A 69 -1.82 -2.90 24.30
C GLU A 69 -0.96 -4.14 24.60
N HIS A 70 0.02 -4.44 23.74
CA HIS A 70 0.89 -5.59 23.95
C HIS A 70 1.73 -5.43 25.24
N PRO A 71 1.94 -6.47 26.05
CA PRO A 71 2.74 -6.39 27.29
C PRO A 71 4.17 -5.84 27.10
N ASN A 72 4.70 -5.96 25.90
CA ASN A 72 5.99 -5.40 25.49
C ASN A 72 5.81 -4.75 24.11
N PRO A 73 5.27 -3.50 24.04
CA PRO A 73 4.97 -2.87 22.78
C PRO A 73 6.26 -2.52 22.03
N PRO A 74 6.30 -2.67 20.69
CA PRO A 74 7.47 -2.26 19.93
C PRO A 74 7.63 -0.75 19.95
N ALA A 75 8.88 -0.26 20.03
CA ALA A 75 9.18 1.17 19.96
C ALA A 75 8.79 1.77 18.61
N VAL A 76 8.87 0.98 17.54
CA VAL A 76 8.55 1.40 16.16
C VAL A 76 7.71 0.32 15.48
N SER A 77 6.66 0.73 14.80
CA SER A 77 5.91 -0.11 13.87
C SER A 77 5.97 0.47 12.46
N VAL A 78 6.18 -0.36 11.45
CA VAL A 78 6.32 0.06 10.05
C VAL A 78 5.19 -0.50 9.23
N THR A 79 4.58 0.35 8.39
CA THR A 79 3.54 -0.04 7.44
C THR A 79 3.91 0.43 6.05
N GLU A 80 3.91 -0.47 5.08
CA GLU A 80 4.05 -0.12 3.68
C GLU A 80 2.70 0.31 3.09
N VAL A 81 2.66 1.52 2.51
CA VAL A 81 1.46 2.07 1.88
C VAL A 81 1.81 2.57 0.47
N PRO A 82 1.41 1.86 -0.59
CA PRO A 82 1.82 2.19 -1.97
C PRO A 82 1.32 3.54 -2.47
N LEU A 83 0.15 4.00 -2.02
CA LEU A 83 -0.51 5.23 -2.47
C LEU A 83 -0.73 6.22 -1.32
N LEU A 84 0.29 6.39 -0.46
CA LEU A 84 0.17 7.13 0.79
C LEU A 84 -0.26 8.59 0.57
N TYR A 85 0.46 9.30 -0.27
CA TYR A 85 0.20 10.72 -0.54
C TYR A 85 -1.01 10.94 -1.45
N GLU A 86 -1.21 10.05 -2.43
CA GLU A 86 -2.35 10.09 -3.36
C GLU A 86 -3.69 9.98 -2.61
N THR A 87 -3.71 9.28 -1.50
CA THR A 87 -4.92 9.11 -0.65
C THR A 87 -4.96 10.04 0.55
N GLY A 88 -3.96 10.93 0.72
CA GLY A 88 -3.85 11.80 1.90
C GLY A 88 -3.65 11.02 3.20
N GLY A 89 -3.06 9.82 3.11
CA GLY A 89 -2.85 8.92 4.24
C GLY A 89 -1.66 9.27 5.12
N ASP A 90 -0.78 10.14 4.67
CA ASP A 90 0.44 10.59 5.35
C ASP A 90 0.19 11.12 6.76
N ARG A 91 -0.90 11.88 6.96
CA ARG A 91 -1.29 12.47 8.25
C ARG A 91 -1.62 11.47 9.36
N ARG A 92 -1.67 10.17 9.04
CA ARG A 92 -1.94 9.09 10.00
C ARG A 92 -0.68 8.47 10.58
N PHE A 93 0.48 8.92 10.14
CA PHE A 93 1.79 8.40 10.53
C PHE A 93 2.61 9.49 11.20
N ASP A 94 3.39 9.12 12.21
CA ASP A 94 4.27 10.04 12.93
C ASP A 94 5.48 10.40 12.07
N VAL A 95 5.92 9.47 11.21
CA VAL A 95 7.06 9.62 10.30
C VAL A 95 6.77 8.92 8.98
N VAL A 96 7.12 9.56 7.89
CA VAL A 96 7.03 9.00 6.54
C VAL A 96 8.42 8.82 5.96
N VAL A 97 8.71 7.59 5.54
CA VAL A 97 9.93 7.24 4.81
C VAL A 97 9.57 6.92 3.36
N VAL A 98 10.15 7.64 2.40
CA VAL A 98 9.99 7.36 0.98
C VAL A 98 11.24 6.69 0.44
N ILE A 99 11.05 5.53 -0.18
CA ILE A 99 12.11 4.84 -0.94
C ILE A 99 11.64 4.75 -2.39
N THR A 100 12.42 5.29 -3.29
CA THR A 100 12.20 5.21 -4.73
C THR A 100 13.44 4.64 -5.43
N ALA A 101 13.39 4.51 -6.74
CA ALA A 101 14.54 4.21 -7.59
C ALA A 101 14.38 4.94 -8.93
N SER A 102 15.47 5.18 -9.64
CA SER A 102 15.42 5.78 -10.97
C SER A 102 14.55 4.95 -11.93
N PRO A 103 13.94 5.58 -12.93
CA PRO A 103 13.12 4.87 -13.91
C PRO A 103 13.86 3.71 -14.58
N GLU A 104 15.15 3.88 -14.86
CA GLU A 104 16.03 2.89 -15.46
C GLU A 104 16.20 1.66 -14.56
N VAL A 105 16.46 1.88 -13.27
CA VAL A 105 16.62 0.82 -12.28
C VAL A 105 15.29 0.11 -12.04
N ARG A 106 14.16 0.84 -11.99
CA ARG A 106 12.84 0.23 -11.89
C ARG A 106 12.50 -0.65 -13.07
N ALA A 107 12.76 -0.17 -14.31
CA ALA A 107 12.52 -0.94 -15.53
C ALA A 107 13.39 -2.21 -15.60
N ALA A 108 14.64 -2.14 -15.13
CA ALA A 108 15.52 -3.30 -15.06
C ALA A 108 15.07 -4.33 -14.01
N ARG A 109 14.58 -3.87 -12.85
CA ARG A 109 14.12 -4.76 -11.78
C ARG A 109 12.74 -5.37 -12.05
N ARG A 110 11.86 -4.62 -12.70
CA ARG A 110 10.50 -5.04 -13.04
C ARG A 110 10.06 -4.46 -14.37
N PRO A 111 10.26 -5.18 -15.47
CA PRO A 111 9.93 -4.71 -16.82
C PRO A 111 8.39 -4.75 -17.06
N VAL A 112 7.62 -3.99 -16.30
CA VAL A 112 6.17 -3.86 -16.47
C VAL A 112 5.83 -2.37 -16.44
N THR A 113 5.37 -1.85 -17.57
CA THR A 113 4.72 -0.54 -17.65
C THR A 113 3.32 -0.67 -17.06
N ASP A 114 3.11 -0.15 -15.86
CA ASP A 114 1.79 -0.13 -15.24
C ASP A 114 1.09 1.18 -15.63
N ALA A 115 -0.08 1.07 -16.27
CA ALA A 115 -0.94 2.23 -16.59
C ALA A 115 -1.31 3.06 -15.34
N ARG A 116 -1.09 2.51 -14.14
CA ARG A 116 -1.26 3.20 -12.85
C ARG A 116 -0.25 4.33 -12.63
N GLU A 117 0.93 4.29 -13.26
CA GLU A 117 1.97 5.31 -13.07
C GLU A 117 1.48 6.72 -13.44
N GLN A 118 0.54 6.84 -14.38
CA GLN A 118 -0.02 8.13 -14.79
C GLN A 118 -0.87 8.83 -13.70
N ARG A 119 -1.30 8.10 -12.67
CA ARG A 119 -2.10 8.61 -11.55
C ARG A 119 -1.28 8.90 -10.30
N LEU A 120 0.02 8.61 -10.35
CA LEU A 120 0.90 8.80 -9.20
C LEU A 120 1.41 10.22 -9.11
N ILE A 121 1.55 10.70 -7.88
CA ILE A 121 2.33 11.91 -7.61
C ILE A 121 3.78 11.65 -8.03
N PRO A 122 4.45 12.61 -8.69
CA PRO A 122 5.86 12.47 -9.09
C PRO A 122 6.76 12.08 -7.92
N ASP A 123 7.74 11.22 -8.17
CA ASP A 123 8.66 10.77 -7.12
C ASP A 123 9.40 11.92 -6.45
N ASP A 124 9.81 12.95 -7.22
CA ASP A 124 10.47 14.14 -6.68
C ASP A 124 9.60 14.90 -5.67
N ASP A 125 8.28 14.92 -5.88
CA ASP A 125 7.35 15.53 -4.94
C ASP A 125 7.22 14.69 -3.66
N LYS A 126 7.14 13.36 -3.80
CA LYS A 126 7.12 12.44 -2.65
C LYS A 126 8.39 12.53 -1.82
N LEU A 127 9.57 12.59 -2.48
CA LEU A 127 10.86 12.74 -1.81
C LEU A 127 10.94 14.04 -0.99
N ARG A 128 10.35 15.13 -1.50
CA ARG A 128 10.31 16.42 -0.78
C ARG A 128 9.35 16.45 0.41
N LEU A 129 8.28 15.65 0.36
CA LEU A 129 7.27 15.58 1.41
C LEU A 129 7.64 14.63 2.55
N ALA A 130 8.59 13.72 2.34
CA ALA A 130 8.99 12.71 3.29
C ALA A 130 9.89 13.27 4.40
N ASP A 131 9.77 12.70 5.61
CA ASP A 131 10.70 12.99 6.71
C ASP A 131 12.08 12.37 6.45
N TYR A 132 12.09 11.20 5.81
CA TYR A 132 13.30 10.53 5.33
C TYR A 132 13.08 10.05 3.89
N ALA A 133 14.06 10.28 3.03
CA ALA A 133 13.99 9.94 1.62
C ALA A 133 15.26 9.20 1.17
N TYR A 134 15.10 8.17 0.31
CA TYR A 134 16.20 7.42 -0.26
C TYR A 134 15.92 7.01 -1.71
N VAL A 135 16.91 7.24 -2.58
CA VAL A 135 16.89 6.74 -3.96
C VAL A 135 17.71 5.46 -4.02
N ASN A 136 17.03 4.33 -4.16
CA ASN A 136 17.60 2.98 -4.09
C ASN A 136 18.13 2.54 -5.46
N ASP A 137 19.18 3.20 -5.93
CA ASP A 137 19.88 2.87 -7.18
C ASP A 137 21.19 2.10 -6.93
N GLY A 138 21.59 2.00 -5.68
CA GLY A 138 22.83 1.35 -5.26
C GLY A 138 22.68 -0.10 -4.81
N THR A 139 23.50 -0.49 -3.86
CA THR A 139 23.59 -1.86 -3.33
C THR A 139 22.60 -2.08 -2.16
N LEU A 140 22.42 -3.36 -1.78
CA LEU A 140 21.62 -3.69 -0.59
C LEU A 140 22.28 -3.19 0.69
N GLU A 141 23.61 -3.18 0.76
CA GLU A 141 24.37 -2.69 1.91
C GLU A 141 24.15 -1.19 2.13
N GLU A 142 24.03 -0.41 1.06
CA GLU A 142 23.71 1.02 1.16
C GLU A 142 22.28 1.25 1.64
N LEU A 143 21.33 0.44 1.15
CA LEU A 143 19.94 0.47 1.64
C LEU A 143 19.87 0.08 3.12
N ASP A 144 20.56 -0.99 3.52
CA ASP A 144 20.62 -1.44 4.92
C ASP A 144 21.21 -0.36 5.83
N ALA A 145 22.26 0.31 5.40
CA ALA A 145 22.87 1.42 6.15
C ALA A 145 21.88 2.60 6.33
N PHE A 146 21.13 2.94 5.27
CA PHE A 146 20.09 3.95 5.35
C PHE A 146 18.99 3.54 6.35
N VAL A 147 18.46 2.32 6.24
CA VAL A 147 17.41 1.81 7.13
C VAL A 147 17.87 1.78 8.58
N ALA A 148 19.11 1.28 8.83
CA ALA A 148 19.69 1.27 10.17
C ALA A 148 19.81 2.68 10.76
N GLY A 149 20.20 3.67 9.95
CA GLY A 149 20.29 5.06 10.36
C GLY A 149 18.93 5.68 10.72
N VAL A 150 17.89 5.37 9.95
CA VAL A 150 16.52 5.80 10.27
C VAL A 150 16.03 5.14 11.56
N MET A 151 16.16 3.82 11.67
CA MET A 151 15.72 3.07 12.86
C MET A 151 16.42 3.54 14.14
N SER A 152 17.70 3.83 14.07
CA SER A 152 18.45 4.37 15.22
C SER A 152 17.89 5.71 15.72
N LYS A 153 17.37 6.55 14.82
CA LYS A 153 16.77 7.85 15.19
C LYS A 153 15.34 7.70 15.72
N LEU A 154 14.58 6.71 15.22
CA LEU A 154 13.20 6.50 15.64
C LEU A 154 13.09 5.74 16.97
N ALA A 155 14.10 4.95 17.33
CA ALA A 155 14.13 4.16 18.56
C ALA A 155 14.82 4.90 19.73
N ALA A 156 15.35 6.10 19.51
CA ALA A 156 15.99 6.94 20.54
C ALA A 156 14.95 7.74 21.32
#